data_ceed1f6acfb152a384f9c9ac0e2dfe3f
#
_entry.id   ceed1f6acfb152a384f9c9ac0e2dfe3f
#
_cell.length_a   1.000
_cell.length_b   1.000
_cell.length_c   1.000
_cell.angle_alpha   90.00
_cell.angle_beta   90.00
_cell.angle_gamma   90.00
#
_symmetry.space_group_name_H-M   'P 1'
#
loop_
_entity.id
_entity.type
_entity.pdbx_description
1 polymer ?
#
loop_
_entity_poly.entity_id
_entity_poly.type
_entity_poly.pdbx_seq_one_letter_code
_entity_poly.pdbx_strand_id
1 'polypeptide(L)'
;SLRTYSSKNPHPTVSMLAEQGYSVQADRCRPVEVDPDHPVGLNPVSLIYSSSKSWAVSGWANRKSPPVKNPLLDVEGPIPIASVSSYADEEGKTGSLLSKGRIAVVGCSKIFSNKRLKSNIGNQFLAQNIIYWMKNSYGMLEIPPKPLDTYAVSMTGENFDKLLYSLSIVPGLIALMGIFVGWLRKEL
;
A
#
# COMPACT_ATOMS: atom_id res chain seq x y z
N SER A 1 7.90 -7.05 -1.07
CA SER A 1 6.47 -6.80 -0.82
C SER A 1 6.01 -7.72 0.30
N LEU A 2 5.41 -7.16 1.32
CA LEU A 2 4.84 -7.90 2.41
C LEU A 2 3.44 -8.37 2.00
N ARG A 3 3.15 -9.63 2.21
CA ARG A 3 1.78 -10.13 2.12
C ARG A 3 1.24 -10.28 3.52
N THR A 4 0.12 -9.68 3.75
CA THR A 4 -0.67 -9.87 4.96
C THR A 4 -1.41 -11.18 4.88
N TYR A 5 -1.89 -11.63 5.99
CA TYR A 5 -3.04 -12.50 6.15
C TYR A 5 -2.72 -13.91 6.56
N SER A 6 -2.99 -14.15 7.78
CA SER A 6 -3.15 -15.51 8.25
C SER A 6 -4.28 -15.53 9.26
N SER A 7 -5.51 -15.54 8.81
CA SER A 7 -6.58 -16.08 9.62
C SER A 7 -7.79 -16.37 8.74
N LYS A 8 -8.57 -17.40 9.11
CA LYS A 8 -9.85 -17.70 8.47
C LYS A 8 -10.83 -16.51 8.55
N ASN A 9 -10.64 -15.61 9.52
CA ASN A 9 -11.41 -14.38 9.69
C ASN A 9 -10.43 -13.21 9.88
N PRO A 10 -10.02 -12.53 8.82
CA PRO A 10 -9.12 -11.41 8.93
C PRO A 10 -9.78 -10.27 9.71
N HIS A 11 -8.98 -9.59 10.55
CA HIS A 11 -9.45 -8.40 11.26
C HIS A 11 -10.01 -7.37 10.26
N PRO A 12 -11.10 -6.65 10.60
CA PRO A 12 -11.73 -5.68 9.71
C PRO A 12 -10.78 -4.70 9.02
N THR A 13 -9.70 -4.28 9.68
CA THR A 13 -8.70 -3.38 9.07
C THR A 13 -7.96 -3.95 7.86
N VAL A 14 -7.92 -5.27 7.71
CA VAL A 14 -7.19 -5.97 6.64
C VAL A 14 -8.09 -6.91 5.80
N SER A 15 -9.37 -7.08 6.15
CA SER A 15 -10.31 -7.95 5.43
C SER A 15 -10.39 -7.58 3.95
N MET A 16 -10.62 -6.30 3.66
CA MET A 16 -10.71 -5.78 2.31
C MET A 16 -9.40 -5.98 1.51
N LEU A 17 -8.23 -5.80 2.16
CA LEU A 17 -6.94 -6.06 1.53
C LEU A 17 -6.79 -7.53 1.16
N ALA A 18 -7.26 -8.43 2.02
CA ALA A 18 -7.24 -9.86 1.79
C ALA A 18 -8.16 -10.27 0.64
N GLU A 19 -9.39 -9.79 0.64
CA GLU A 19 -10.41 -10.09 -0.38
C GLU A 19 -10.00 -9.60 -1.77
N GLN A 20 -9.43 -8.40 -1.84
CA GLN A 20 -8.98 -7.80 -3.10
C GLN A 20 -7.56 -8.21 -3.52
N GLY A 21 -6.87 -9.00 -2.71
CA GLY A 21 -5.51 -9.44 -2.99
C GLY A 21 -4.47 -8.32 -2.98
N TYR A 22 -4.75 -7.18 -2.35
CA TYR A 22 -3.81 -6.07 -2.28
C TYR A 22 -2.66 -6.39 -1.32
N SER A 23 -1.44 -6.11 -1.75
CA SER A 23 -0.25 -6.26 -0.92
C SER A 23 0.20 -4.92 -0.35
N VAL A 24 0.71 -4.94 0.88
CA VAL A 24 1.31 -3.78 1.54
C VAL A 24 2.82 -3.79 1.27
N GLN A 25 3.36 -2.63 0.89
CA GLN A 25 4.80 -2.47 0.70
C GLN A 25 5.43 -1.80 1.92
N ALA A 26 6.40 -2.47 2.52
CA ALA A 26 7.14 -1.95 3.65
C ALA A 26 8.64 -2.29 3.53
N ASP A 27 9.47 -1.40 4.04
CA ASP A 27 10.92 -1.55 4.04
C ASP A 27 11.45 -1.28 5.45
N ARG A 28 12.33 -2.15 5.93
CA ARG A 28 13.01 -1.99 7.23
C ARG A 28 12.04 -1.82 8.38
N CYS A 29 11.23 -2.83 8.60
CA CYS A 29 10.27 -2.88 9.69
C CYS A 29 10.89 -3.44 10.96
N ARG A 30 10.35 -3.04 12.11
CA ARG A 30 10.59 -3.71 13.38
C ARG A 30 9.47 -4.73 13.63
N PRO A 31 9.75 -5.86 14.24
CA PRO A 31 8.72 -6.77 14.75
C PRO A 31 7.79 -6.05 15.72
N VAL A 32 6.51 -6.38 15.65
CA VAL A 32 5.48 -5.93 16.60
C VAL A 32 4.76 -7.18 17.07
N GLU A 33 5.24 -7.77 18.12
CA GLU A 33 4.71 -8.99 18.70
C GLU A 33 3.63 -8.67 19.72
N VAL A 34 2.68 -9.58 19.86
CA VAL A 34 1.66 -9.53 20.90
C VAL A 34 2.25 -10.20 22.12
N ASP A 35 2.21 -9.51 23.26
CA ASP A 35 2.60 -10.09 24.54
C ASP A 35 1.58 -11.17 24.95
N PRO A 36 2.00 -12.42 25.16
CA PRO A 36 1.09 -13.48 25.63
C PRO A 36 0.49 -13.16 27.01
N ASP A 37 1.20 -12.40 27.85
CA ASP A 37 0.77 -12.04 29.21
C ASP A 37 0.01 -10.70 29.26
N HIS A 38 -0.69 -10.34 28.18
CA HIS A 38 -1.47 -9.11 28.12
C HIS A 38 -2.62 -9.11 29.15
N PRO A 39 -3.04 -7.93 29.66
CA PRO A 39 -4.14 -7.82 30.62
C PRO A 39 -5.45 -8.42 30.10
N VAL A 40 -6.21 -9.01 31.01
CA VAL A 40 -7.55 -9.55 30.72
C VAL A 40 -8.46 -8.44 30.16
N GLY A 41 -9.21 -8.75 29.14
CA GLY A 41 -10.10 -7.81 28.46
C GLY A 41 -9.47 -7.07 27.28
N LEU A 42 -8.17 -7.25 27.01
CA LEU A 42 -7.56 -6.81 25.76
C LEU A 42 -7.62 -7.91 24.70
N ASN A 43 -7.95 -7.51 23.46
CA ASN A 43 -7.93 -8.38 22.30
C ASN A 43 -6.83 -7.91 21.30
N PRO A 44 -5.57 -8.27 21.54
CA PRO A 44 -4.52 -7.94 20.62
C PRO A 44 -4.53 -8.91 19.42
N VAL A 45 -4.43 -8.34 18.22
CA VAL A 45 -4.42 -9.10 16.96
C VAL A 45 -3.30 -8.61 16.06
N SER A 46 -2.47 -9.54 15.60
CA SER A 46 -1.46 -9.25 14.59
C SER A 46 -2.11 -9.15 13.21
N LEU A 47 -1.89 -8.02 12.53
CA LEU A 47 -2.54 -7.70 11.25
C LEU A 47 -1.71 -8.13 10.05
N ILE A 48 -0.42 -7.80 10.07
CA ILE A 48 0.46 -7.89 8.91
C ILE A 48 1.72 -8.66 9.28
N TYR A 49 2.06 -9.61 8.42
CA TYR A 49 3.26 -10.41 8.57
C TYR A 49 4.23 -10.17 7.43
N SER A 50 5.49 -10.33 7.70
CA SER A 50 6.53 -10.36 6.69
C SER A 50 6.44 -11.63 5.83
N SER A 51 7.19 -11.67 4.73
CA SER A 51 7.31 -12.88 3.91
C SER A 51 7.98 -14.01 4.70
N SER A 52 7.62 -15.26 4.41
CA SER A 52 8.32 -16.45 4.95
C SER A 52 9.81 -16.50 4.61
N LYS A 53 10.22 -15.82 3.53
CA LYS A 53 11.63 -15.71 3.13
C LYS A 53 12.37 -14.54 3.80
N SER A 54 11.70 -13.76 4.65
CA SER A 54 12.31 -12.66 5.38
C SER A 54 12.91 -13.14 6.71
N TRP A 55 13.73 -12.31 7.31
CA TRP A 55 14.23 -12.53 8.66
C TRP A 55 14.35 -11.20 9.41
N ALA A 56 14.22 -11.26 10.74
CA ALA A 56 14.51 -10.13 11.62
C ALA A 56 15.96 -10.21 12.09
N VAL A 57 16.67 -9.12 11.89
CA VAL A 57 18.08 -8.99 12.26
C VAL A 57 18.20 -8.60 13.72
N SER A 58 18.75 -9.47 14.55
CA SER A 58 19.09 -9.16 15.92
C SER A 58 20.37 -8.33 15.99
N GLY A 59 20.42 -7.35 16.91
CA GLY A 59 21.61 -6.52 17.12
C GLY A 59 21.98 -5.65 15.91
N TRP A 60 20.99 -5.10 15.22
CA TRP A 60 21.14 -4.28 14.01
C TRP A 60 22.23 -3.21 14.10
N ALA A 61 22.33 -2.53 15.25
CA ALA A 61 23.28 -1.43 15.43
C ALA A 61 24.76 -1.86 15.29
N ASN A 62 25.05 -3.12 15.57
CA ASN A 62 26.40 -3.67 15.58
C ASN A 62 26.69 -4.49 14.30
N ARG A 63 25.79 -4.51 13.33
CA ARG A 63 25.96 -5.28 12.10
C ARG A 63 26.39 -4.44 10.91
N LYS A 64 27.25 -5.02 10.06
CA LYS A 64 27.61 -4.43 8.77
C LYS A 64 26.37 -4.35 7.85
N SER A 65 26.27 -3.28 7.08
CA SER A 65 25.20 -3.12 6.10
C SER A 65 25.71 -3.45 4.68
N PRO A 66 25.03 -4.31 3.90
CA PRO A 66 23.81 -5.05 4.24
C PRO A 66 24.09 -6.21 5.21
N PRO A 67 23.16 -6.51 6.13
CA PRO A 67 23.35 -7.60 7.08
C PRO A 67 23.25 -8.95 6.37
N VAL A 68 24.15 -9.85 6.70
CA VAL A 68 24.07 -11.27 6.30
C VAL A 68 23.29 -12.01 7.37
N LYS A 69 22.38 -12.90 6.97
CA LYS A 69 21.59 -13.73 7.89
C LYS A 69 22.49 -14.55 8.79
N ASN A 70 22.25 -14.48 10.10
CA ASN A 70 22.89 -15.35 11.08
C ASN A 70 21.85 -16.33 11.64
N PRO A 71 21.93 -17.64 11.30
CA PRO A 71 20.93 -18.62 11.73
C PRO A 71 20.78 -18.77 13.25
N LEU A 72 21.79 -18.37 14.02
CA LEU A 72 21.78 -18.52 15.48
C LEU A 72 21.15 -17.33 16.21
N LEU A 73 21.08 -16.16 15.57
CA LEU A 73 20.65 -14.93 16.21
C LEU A 73 19.41 -14.31 15.56
N ASP A 74 19.21 -14.56 14.27
CA ASP A 74 18.14 -13.93 13.50
C ASP A 74 16.88 -14.79 13.49
N VAL A 75 15.73 -14.16 13.61
CA VAL A 75 14.44 -14.84 13.60
C VAL A 75 13.91 -14.94 12.17
N GLU A 76 13.51 -16.13 11.75
CA GLU A 76 12.93 -16.36 10.42
C GLU A 76 11.45 -15.88 10.36
N GLY A 77 11.04 -15.44 9.17
CA GLY A 77 9.65 -15.09 8.89
C GLY A 77 8.72 -16.30 8.77
N PRO A 78 7.40 -16.06 8.85
CA PRO A 78 6.73 -14.77 8.86
C PRO A 78 6.73 -14.08 10.23
N ILE A 79 7.09 -12.80 10.27
CA ILE A 79 7.21 -12.00 11.49
C ILE A 79 6.13 -10.93 11.50
N PRO A 80 5.37 -10.74 12.61
CA PRO A 80 4.35 -9.70 12.69
C PRO A 80 5.01 -8.31 12.69
N ILE A 81 4.49 -7.39 11.89
CA ILE A 81 5.00 -6.03 11.75
C ILE A 81 3.95 -4.96 12.05
N ALA A 82 2.71 -5.34 12.20
CA ALA A 82 1.63 -4.47 12.64
C ALA A 82 0.64 -5.27 13.47
N SER A 83 0.20 -4.68 14.56
CA SER A 83 -0.78 -5.26 15.48
C SER A 83 -1.77 -4.20 15.95
N VAL A 84 -2.97 -4.62 16.26
CA VAL A 84 -4.01 -3.78 16.85
C VAL A 84 -4.48 -4.40 18.17
N SER A 85 -4.99 -3.58 19.06
CA SER A 85 -5.61 -4.03 20.28
C SER A 85 -6.83 -3.17 20.62
N SER A 86 -7.87 -3.80 21.10
CA SER A 86 -9.05 -3.14 21.65
C SER A 86 -9.48 -3.86 22.91
N TYR A 87 -10.19 -3.16 23.78
CA TYR A 87 -10.87 -3.82 24.90
C TYR A 87 -12.03 -4.68 24.37
N ALA A 88 -12.18 -5.88 24.93
CA ALA A 88 -13.34 -6.73 24.66
C ALA A 88 -14.62 -5.99 25.04
N ASP A 89 -15.63 -6.08 24.20
CA ASP A 89 -16.95 -5.61 24.57
C ASP A 89 -17.51 -6.60 25.59
N GLU A 90 -17.86 -6.13 26.79
CA GLU A 90 -18.68 -6.90 27.70
C GLU A 90 -20.04 -7.05 27.03
N GLU A 91 -20.38 -8.26 26.62
CA GLU A 91 -21.68 -8.60 26.07
C GLU A 91 -22.75 -8.14 27.05
N GLY A 92 -23.61 -7.21 26.65
CA GLY A 92 -24.83 -6.83 27.37
C GLY A 92 -24.90 -5.41 27.91
N LYS A 93 -23.90 -4.57 27.85
CA LYS A 93 -24.01 -3.15 28.21
C LYS A 93 -24.25 -2.26 26.99
N THR A 94 -25.45 -2.32 26.45
CA THR A 94 -25.96 -1.32 25.52
C THR A 94 -26.04 0.01 26.26
N GLY A 95 -25.09 0.94 25.98
CA GLY A 95 -25.20 2.30 26.51
C GLY A 95 -23.92 3.02 26.90
N SER A 96 -22.76 2.40 26.86
CA SER A 96 -21.52 3.15 27.03
C SER A 96 -21.14 3.87 25.71
N LEU A 97 -21.51 5.12 25.60
CA LEU A 97 -21.06 6.06 24.54
C LEU A 97 -19.54 6.35 24.60
N LEU A 98 -18.86 5.82 25.60
CA LEU A 98 -17.41 5.90 25.71
C LEU A 98 -16.80 4.78 24.85
N SER A 99 -16.38 5.13 23.68
CA SER A 99 -15.56 4.27 22.82
C SER A 99 -14.42 3.70 23.64
N LYS A 100 -14.41 2.37 23.85
CA LYS A 100 -13.29 1.69 24.49
C LYS A 100 -12.02 1.97 23.68
N GLY A 101 -10.93 2.23 24.37
CA GLY A 101 -9.66 2.59 23.74
C GLY A 101 -9.22 1.56 22.71
N ARG A 102 -8.79 2.03 21.54
CA ARG A 102 -8.23 1.22 20.46
C ARG A 102 -6.84 1.69 20.16
N ILE A 103 -5.94 0.76 19.95
CA ILE A 103 -4.53 1.03 19.67
C ILE A 103 -4.16 0.28 18.40
N ALA A 104 -3.43 0.94 17.52
CA ALA A 104 -2.78 0.32 16.37
C ALA A 104 -1.29 0.63 16.43
N VAL A 105 -0.46 -0.40 16.34
CA VAL A 105 0.99 -0.29 16.35
C VAL A 105 1.53 -0.83 15.04
N VAL A 106 2.35 -0.02 14.36
CA VAL A 106 2.98 -0.40 13.09
C VAL A 106 4.47 -0.21 13.19
N GLY A 107 5.22 -1.29 13.05
CA GLY A 107 6.69 -1.32 13.18
C GLY A 107 7.45 -0.69 12.01
N CYS A 108 6.78 -0.01 11.10
CA CYS A 108 7.39 0.58 9.92
C CYS A 108 6.78 1.96 9.59
N SER A 109 7.47 3.03 9.92
CA SER A 109 7.03 4.40 9.60
C SER A 109 6.89 4.67 8.10
N LYS A 110 7.70 4.02 7.28
CA LYS A 110 7.70 4.22 5.82
C LYS A 110 6.44 3.71 5.12
N ILE A 111 5.66 2.82 5.74
CA ILE A 111 4.39 2.33 5.20
C ILE A 111 3.44 3.50 4.89
N PHE A 112 3.42 4.51 5.75
CA PHE A 112 2.55 5.67 5.64
C PHE A 112 3.21 6.91 5.05
N SER A 113 4.40 6.76 4.46
CA SER A 113 5.03 7.89 3.75
C SER A 113 4.25 8.25 2.49
N ASN A 114 4.24 9.55 2.12
CA ASN A 114 3.56 10.03 0.92
C ASN A 114 3.97 9.27 -0.34
N LYS A 115 5.24 8.89 -0.44
CA LYS A 115 5.75 8.10 -1.56
C LYS A 115 5.04 6.73 -1.64
N ARG A 116 4.89 6.04 -0.50
CA ARG A 116 4.26 4.71 -0.45
C ARG A 116 2.75 4.78 -0.61
N LEU A 117 2.10 5.76 0.00
CA LEU A 117 0.67 5.98 -0.15
C LEU A 117 0.28 6.28 -1.61
N LYS A 118 1.12 7.04 -2.34
CA LYS A 118 0.87 7.33 -3.76
C LYS A 118 1.19 6.16 -4.70
N SER A 119 2.18 5.33 -4.34
CA SER A 119 2.67 4.27 -5.24
C SER A 119 2.03 2.90 -5.01
N ASN A 120 1.35 2.70 -3.88
CA ASN A 120 0.76 1.42 -3.52
C ASN A 120 -0.60 1.58 -2.87
N ILE A 121 -1.62 1.08 -3.54
CA ILE A 121 -3.01 1.15 -3.09
C ILE A 121 -3.25 0.38 -1.80
N GLY A 122 -2.55 -0.73 -1.57
CA GLY A 122 -2.65 -1.51 -0.34
C GLY A 122 -2.19 -0.73 0.90
N ASN A 123 -1.14 0.10 0.77
CA ASN A 123 -0.71 0.98 1.85
C ASN A 123 -1.75 2.05 2.16
N GLN A 124 -2.39 2.59 1.13
CA GLN A 124 -3.44 3.60 1.27
C GLN A 124 -4.65 3.04 2.00
N PHE A 125 -5.15 1.87 1.57
CA PHE A 125 -6.27 1.21 2.23
C PHE A 125 -5.95 0.81 3.67
N LEU A 126 -4.75 0.31 3.93
CA LEU A 126 -4.33 0.00 5.29
C LEU A 126 -4.40 1.23 6.20
N ALA A 127 -3.87 2.36 5.75
CA ALA A 127 -3.88 3.61 6.52
C ALA A 127 -5.32 4.06 6.81
N GLN A 128 -6.18 4.08 5.79
CA GLN A 128 -7.57 4.46 5.92
C GLN A 128 -8.33 3.52 6.87
N ASN A 129 -8.20 2.22 6.68
CA ASN A 129 -8.92 1.23 7.48
C ASN A 129 -8.51 1.26 8.96
N ILE A 130 -7.22 1.47 9.26
CA ILE A 130 -6.76 1.65 10.65
C ILE A 130 -7.40 2.90 11.27
N ILE A 131 -7.41 4.04 10.58
CA ILE A 131 -8.01 5.28 11.06
C ILE A 131 -9.51 5.10 11.30
N TYR A 132 -10.23 4.49 10.36
CA TYR A 132 -11.66 4.25 10.50
C TYR A 132 -11.97 3.30 11.65
N TRP A 133 -11.18 2.24 11.79
CA TRP A 133 -11.33 1.33 12.91
C TRP A 133 -11.08 2.02 14.25
N MET A 134 -10.03 2.85 14.37
CA MET A 134 -9.78 3.61 15.60
C MET A 134 -10.92 4.59 15.94
N LYS A 135 -11.54 5.18 14.92
CA LYS A 135 -12.69 6.10 15.09
C LYS A 135 -14.01 5.39 15.39
N ASN A 136 -14.04 4.07 15.45
CA ASN A 136 -15.26 3.27 15.56
C ASN A 136 -16.29 3.51 14.44
N SER A 137 -15.84 4.01 13.28
CA SER A 137 -16.69 4.37 12.14
C SER A 137 -16.82 3.22 11.13
N TYR A 138 -16.56 2.00 11.53
CA TYR A 138 -16.49 0.84 10.64
C TYR A 138 -17.82 0.51 9.95
N GLY A 139 -18.96 0.85 10.57
CA GLY A 139 -20.28 0.63 9.98
C GLY A 139 -20.65 1.63 8.86
N MET A 140 -19.83 2.67 8.59
CA MET A 140 -20.12 3.68 7.58
C MET A 140 -19.42 3.45 6.23
N LEU A 141 -18.56 2.45 6.12
CA LEU A 141 -17.72 2.22 4.93
C LEU A 141 -17.87 0.83 4.33
N GLU A 142 -19.09 0.35 4.22
CA GLU A 142 -19.40 -0.78 3.32
C GLU A 142 -19.39 -0.37 1.83
N ILE A 143 -19.17 0.90 1.52
CA ILE A 143 -19.00 1.35 0.15
C ILE A 143 -17.49 1.31 -0.16
N PRO A 144 -17.01 0.31 -0.92
CA PRO A 144 -15.63 0.32 -1.37
C PRO A 144 -15.41 1.62 -2.16
N PRO A 145 -14.35 2.39 -1.88
CA PRO A 145 -14.04 3.54 -2.71
C PRO A 145 -13.95 3.05 -4.15
N LYS A 146 -14.75 3.68 -5.03
CA LYS A 146 -14.70 3.38 -6.46
C LYS A 146 -13.23 3.47 -6.88
N PRO A 147 -12.66 2.42 -7.47
CA PRO A 147 -11.30 2.51 -7.95
C PRO A 147 -11.24 3.72 -8.87
N LEU A 148 -10.47 4.71 -8.48
CA LEU A 148 -10.12 5.78 -9.38
C LEU A 148 -9.25 5.12 -10.44
N ASP A 149 -9.85 4.81 -11.58
CA ASP A 149 -9.12 4.45 -12.77
C ASP A 149 -8.18 5.61 -13.07
N THR A 150 -7.01 5.56 -12.48
CA THR A 150 -5.93 6.45 -12.88
C THR A 150 -5.52 5.96 -14.25
N TYR A 151 -6.17 6.51 -15.28
CA TYR A 151 -5.73 6.30 -16.65
C TYR A 151 -4.33 6.93 -16.78
N ALA A 152 -3.33 6.20 -16.35
CA ALA A 152 -1.98 6.47 -16.79
C ALA A 152 -1.98 6.12 -18.28
N VAL A 153 -2.06 7.12 -19.13
CA VAL A 153 -1.80 6.95 -20.55
C VAL A 153 -0.34 6.52 -20.68
N SER A 154 -0.11 5.21 -20.64
CA SER A 154 1.21 4.65 -20.95
C SER A 154 1.37 4.77 -22.46
N MET A 155 2.02 5.83 -22.92
CA MET A 155 2.45 5.91 -24.30
C MET A 155 3.53 4.84 -24.52
N THR A 156 3.16 3.78 -25.18
CA THR A 156 4.11 2.83 -25.76
C THR A 156 4.85 3.58 -26.90
N GLY A 157 6.16 3.33 -27.09
CA GLY A 157 6.93 3.98 -28.15
C GLY A 157 6.26 3.95 -29.52
N GLU A 158 5.63 2.83 -29.88
CA GLU A 158 4.87 2.67 -31.12
C GLU A 158 3.66 3.64 -31.24
N ASN A 159 2.97 3.92 -30.16
CA ASN A 159 1.86 4.89 -30.14
C ASN A 159 2.35 6.32 -30.22
N PHE A 160 3.52 6.60 -29.65
CA PHE A 160 4.18 7.90 -29.77
C PHE A 160 4.58 8.18 -31.21
N ASP A 161 5.17 7.22 -31.90
CA ASP A 161 5.56 7.33 -33.30
C ASP A 161 4.34 7.56 -34.21
N LYS A 162 3.26 6.82 -34.01
CA LYS A 162 1.99 7.04 -34.75
C LYS A 162 1.43 8.43 -34.55
N LEU A 163 1.49 8.95 -33.32
CA LEU A 163 1.03 10.31 -33.01
C LEU A 163 1.93 11.36 -33.66
N LEU A 164 3.23 11.14 -33.66
CA LEU A 164 4.20 12.04 -34.29
C LEU A 164 4.00 12.09 -35.82
N TYR A 165 3.78 10.95 -36.47
CA TYR A 165 3.47 10.86 -37.89
C TYR A 165 2.16 11.58 -38.22
N SER A 166 1.09 11.34 -37.48
CA SER A 166 -0.19 11.99 -37.73
C SER A 166 -0.14 13.50 -37.57
N LEU A 167 0.63 13.99 -36.58
CA LEU A 167 0.82 15.42 -36.34
C LEU A 167 1.71 16.08 -37.40
N SER A 168 2.62 15.33 -38.03
CA SER A 168 3.55 15.85 -39.03
C SER A 168 2.95 15.96 -40.43
N ILE A 169 1.85 15.28 -40.72
CA ILE A 169 1.21 15.27 -42.04
C ILE A 169 0.74 16.67 -42.45
N VAL A 170 0.07 17.40 -41.55
CA VAL A 170 -0.47 18.74 -41.86
C VAL A 170 0.62 19.76 -42.14
N PRO A 171 1.67 19.92 -41.31
CA PRO A 171 2.78 20.81 -41.63
C PRO A 171 3.53 20.40 -42.90
N GLY A 172 3.69 19.09 -43.12
CA GLY A 172 4.34 18.56 -44.33
C GLY A 172 3.61 18.95 -45.62
N LEU A 173 2.28 18.85 -45.64
CA LEU A 173 1.45 19.25 -46.78
C LEU A 173 1.55 20.77 -47.04
N ILE A 174 1.53 21.58 -45.97
CA ILE A 174 1.68 23.04 -46.11
C ILE A 174 3.03 23.39 -46.68
N ALA A 175 4.11 22.76 -46.22
CA ALA A 175 5.44 22.97 -46.74
C ALA A 175 5.56 22.57 -48.22
N LEU A 176 5.00 21.44 -48.63
CA LEU A 176 4.96 20.99 -50.02
C LEU A 176 4.18 21.96 -50.91
N MET A 177 3.02 22.45 -50.46
CA MET A 177 2.28 23.49 -51.16
C MET A 177 3.11 24.77 -51.34
N GLY A 178 3.79 25.20 -50.29
CA GLY A 178 4.64 26.38 -50.32
C GLY A 178 5.77 26.25 -51.38
N ILE A 179 6.43 25.08 -51.42
CA ILE A 179 7.47 24.78 -52.40
C ILE A 179 6.90 24.76 -53.81
N PHE A 180 5.74 24.11 -53.99
CA PHE A 180 5.09 24.05 -55.31
C PHE A 180 4.67 25.43 -55.85
N VAL A 181 4.08 26.25 -55.02
CA VAL A 181 3.74 27.64 -55.40
C VAL A 181 4.98 28.48 -55.69
N GLY A 182 6.05 28.29 -54.91
CA GLY A 182 7.32 28.95 -55.15
C GLY A 182 7.97 28.54 -56.48
N TRP A 183 7.83 27.26 -56.85
CA TRP A 183 8.32 26.76 -58.16
C TRP A 183 7.53 27.32 -59.34
N LEU A 184 6.19 27.29 -59.24
CA LEU A 184 5.33 27.88 -60.26
C LEU A 184 5.58 29.38 -60.50
N ARG A 185 5.94 30.14 -59.45
CA ARG A 185 6.31 31.56 -59.57
C ARG A 185 7.63 31.84 -60.25
N LYS A 186 8.52 30.86 -60.31
CA LYS A 186 9.82 30.98 -60.99
C LYS A 186 9.73 30.79 -62.50
N GLU A 187 8.67 30.15 -62.96
CA GLU A 187 8.46 29.92 -64.42
C GLU A 187 7.55 30.97 -65.08
N LEU A 188 7.04 31.92 -64.30
CA LEU A 188 6.37 33.12 -64.77
C LEU A 188 7.26 34.36 -64.67
#